data_ef0699e8e03e133433791f0863f3ca3d
#
_entry.id   ef0699e8e03e133433791f0863f3ca3d
#
_cell.length_a   1.000
_cell.length_b   1.000
_cell.length_c   1.000
_cell.angle_alpha   90.00
_cell.angle_beta   90.00
_cell.angle_gamma   90.00
#
_symmetry.space_group_name_H-M   'P 1'
#
loop_
_entity.id
_entity.type
_entity.pdbx_description
1 polymer ?
#
loop_
_entity_poly.entity_id
_entity_poly.type
_entity_poly.pdbx_seq_one_letter_code
_entity_poly.pdbx_strand_id
1 'polypeptide(L)'
;MKVIDTSRDFSELKQKCKDSDIILLFIPNDHRVHPEEQDIIGVYIQPLNNTCSYYVSTCHEESIKNFSIQEILEVINLANKKYIRDIKDIPSKIYLRDFHCCNSSLYYCFGKTIEVENTSAHRKLYSMYWDRTNVNKIIPIYKHIESCQIIANKIVHTINSAEFDSCKNNETMKDYLLSLRKIESAGLYTIDDNLERCKYNPYTLTGRPSNTFNKINYAALNKSDGTRNKYISRFQNGAILELDYDAYHLRIIAEIIGYELPSGSIHQYLGKQYFSKDVLTDKEYNEAKQISFQILYGG
;
A
#
# COMPACT_ATOMS: atom_id res chain seq x y z
N MET A 1 -7.44 -26.51 10.99
CA MET A 1 -7.18 -25.15 11.48
C MET A 1 -7.40 -25.09 12.97
N LYS A 2 -6.63 -24.26 13.68
CA LYS A 2 -6.61 -24.19 15.15
C LYS A 2 -6.60 -22.72 15.60
N VAL A 3 -7.50 -22.35 16.51
CA VAL A 3 -7.43 -21.10 17.27
C VAL A 3 -6.45 -21.31 18.43
N ILE A 4 -5.58 -20.35 18.68
CA ILE A 4 -4.56 -20.43 19.72
C ILE A 4 -5.09 -19.76 20.98
N ASP A 5 -5.63 -20.55 21.90
CA ASP A 5 -6.27 -20.09 23.12
C ASP A 5 -5.50 -20.44 24.40
N THR A 6 -4.37 -21.16 24.28
CA THR A 6 -3.54 -21.54 25.43
C THR A 6 -2.07 -21.30 25.18
N SER A 7 -1.30 -21.18 26.26
CA SER A 7 0.18 -21.08 26.17
C SER A 7 0.82 -22.34 25.59
N ARG A 8 0.19 -23.51 25.78
CA ARG A 8 0.65 -24.77 25.19
C ARG A 8 0.49 -24.74 23.68
N ASP A 9 -0.69 -24.32 23.18
CA ASP A 9 -0.94 -24.19 21.74
C ASP A 9 -0.01 -23.19 21.09
N PHE A 10 0.29 -22.08 21.80
CA PHE A 10 1.24 -21.08 21.33
C PHE A 10 2.67 -21.63 21.22
N SER A 11 3.10 -22.45 22.21
CA SER A 11 4.40 -23.12 22.15
C SER A 11 4.46 -24.16 21.03
N GLU A 12 3.37 -24.85 20.75
CA GLU A 12 3.25 -25.77 19.61
C GLU A 12 3.36 -25.01 18.29
N LEU A 13 2.66 -23.87 18.14
CA LEU A 13 2.77 -22.99 16.97
C LEU A 13 4.22 -22.54 16.76
N LYS A 14 4.92 -22.15 17.84
CA LYS A 14 6.33 -21.77 17.77
C LYS A 14 7.20 -22.86 17.15
N GLN A 15 6.98 -24.11 17.51
CA GLN A 15 7.70 -25.24 16.91
C GLN A 15 7.34 -25.45 15.44
N LYS A 16 6.07 -25.23 15.06
CA LYS A 16 5.63 -25.36 13.66
C LYS A 16 6.13 -24.25 12.75
N CYS A 17 6.33 -23.05 13.28
CA CYS A 17 6.92 -21.94 12.52
C CYS A 17 8.44 -22.03 12.37
N LYS A 18 9.10 -22.69 13.33
CA LYS A 18 10.55 -22.84 13.31
C LYS A 18 11.00 -23.55 12.04
N ASP A 19 11.93 -22.92 11.33
CA ASP A 19 12.54 -23.45 10.09
C ASP A 19 11.51 -23.77 8.97
N SER A 20 10.35 -23.16 9.02
CA SER A 20 9.27 -23.29 8.02
C SER A 20 9.08 -22.00 7.24
N ASP A 21 8.67 -22.11 5.98
CA ASP A 21 8.09 -20.98 5.26
C ASP A 21 6.65 -20.80 5.70
N ILE A 22 6.20 -19.54 5.87
CA ILE A 22 4.86 -19.25 6.40
C ILE A 22 4.13 -18.21 5.54
N ILE A 23 2.80 -18.31 5.50
CA ILE A 23 1.91 -17.25 5.03
C ILE A 23 1.40 -16.46 6.24
N LEU A 24 1.38 -15.14 6.12
CA LEU A 24 0.94 -14.21 7.16
C LEU A 24 -0.16 -13.30 6.67
N LEU A 25 -1.22 -13.17 7.47
CA LEU A 25 -2.25 -12.15 7.28
C LEU A 25 -2.56 -11.49 8.62
N PHE A 26 -2.47 -10.18 8.66
CA PHE A 26 -2.79 -9.37 9.83
C PHE A 26 -4.23 -8.87 9.71
N ILE A 27 -4.99 -8.98 10.79
CA ILE A 27 -6.39 -8.56 10.84
C ILE A 27 -6.46 -7.29 11.68
N PRO A 28 -6.71 -6.13 11.05
CA PRO A 28 -6.85 -4.88 11.80
C PRO A 28 -8.19 -4.81 12.51
N ASN A 29 -8.27 -3.96 13.54
CA ASN A 29 -9.52 -3.67 14.25
C ASN A 29 -10.59 -3.03 13.35
N ASP A 30 -10.18 -2.13 12.46
CA ASP A 30 -11.05 -1.49 11.48
C ASP A 30 -10.25 -1.07 10.25
N HIS A 31 -10.52 -1.67 9.09
CA HIS A 31 -9.82 -1.36 7.86
C HIS A 31 -10.31 -0.06 7.17
N ARG A 32 -11.34 0.61 7.72
CA ARG A 32 -11.81 1.91 7.23
C ARG A 32 -10.94 3.05 7.73
N VAL A 33 -10.28 2.87 8.89
CA VAL A 33 -9.39 3.88 9.45
C VAL A 33 -8.00 3.80 8.80
N HIS A 34 -7.22 4.85 9.02
CA HIS A 34 -5.87 4.90 8.47
C HIS A 34 -4.97 3.81 9.12
N PRO A 35 -4.03 3.19 8.36
CA PRO A 35 -3.13 2.14 8.90
C PRO A 35 -2.36 2.54 10.17
N GLU A 36 -2.05 3.82 10.37
CA GLU A 36 -1.42 4.32 11.60
C GLU A 36 -2.34 4.23 12.84
N GLU A 37 -3.64 4.24 12.63
CA GLU A 37 -4.66 4.20 13.67
C GLU A 37 -5.19 2.79 13.90
N GLN A 38 -4.81 1.85 13.06
CA GLN A 38 -5.21 0.46 13.17
C GLN A 38 -4.46 -0.25 14.28
N ASP A 39 -5.19 -0.99 15.11
CA ASP A 39 -4.65 -2.04 15.97
C ASP A 39 -4.86 -3.40 15.31
N ILE A 40 -4.00 -4.34 15.61
CA ILE A 40 -4.17 -5.72 15.19
C ILE A 40 -5.07 -6.42 16.21
N ILE A 41 -6.08 -7.12 15.73
CA ILE A 41 -6.95 -7.95 16.59
C ILE A 41 -6.60 -9.43 16.54
N GLY A 42 -5.91 -9.83 15.47
CA GLY A 42 -5.45 -11.21 15.30
C GLY A 42 -4.51 -11.36 14.12
N VAL A 43 -3.81 -12.46 14.13
CA VAL A 43 -2.87 -12.84 13.06
C VAL A 43 -3.18 -14.26 12.60
N TYR A 44 -3.37 -14.43 11.31
CA TYR A 44 -3.47 -15.74 10.67
C TYR A 44 -2.08 -16.17 10.21
N ILE A 45 -1.69 -17.38 10.58
CA ILE A 45 -0.39 -17.98 10.30
C ILE A 45 -0.60 -19.35 9.67
N GLN A 46 -0.03 -19.57 8.50
CA GLN A 46 -0.07 -20.88 7.83
C GLN A 46 1.35 -21.34 7.47
N PRO A 47 1.93 -22.28 8.23
CA PRO A 47 3.17 -22.94 7.83
C PRO A 47 2.95 -23.76 6.55
N LEU A 48 3.85 -23.62 5.57
CA LEU A 48 3.70 -24.29 4.25
C LEU A 48 4.06 -25.77 4.29
N ASN A 49 4.84 -26.19 5.28
CA ASN A 49 5.16 -27.62 5.53
C ASN A 49 4.07 -28.35 6.31
N ASN A 50 2.95 -27.71 6.61
CA ASN A 50 1.86 -28.26 7.41
C ASN A 50 0.51 -27.96 6.75
N THR A 51 -0.45 -28.86 6.89
CA THR A 51 -1.83 -28.70 6.43
C THR A 51 -2.69 -27.85 7.37
N CYS A 52 -2.19 -27.56 8.58
CA CYS A 52 -2.91 -26.81 9.59
C CYS A 52 -2.53 -25.32 9.55
N SER A 53 -3.54 -24.45 9.54
CA SER A 53 -3.40 -23.01 9.76
C SER A 53 -3.83 -22.61 11.16
N TYR A 54 -3.35 -21.48 11.64
CA TYR A 54 -3.52 -21.01 13.00
C TYR A 54 -4.05 -19.57 13.02
N TYR A 55 -4.93 -19.28 13.96
CA TYR A 55 -5.36 -17.94 14.29
C TYR A 55 -4.88 -17.59 15.69
N VAL A 56 -4.18 -16.49 15.84
CA VAL A 56 -3.68 -15.99 17.13
C VAL A 56 -4.32 -14.64 17.40
N SER A 57 -5.08 -14.54 18.47
CA SER A 57 -5.74 -13.30 18.87
C SER A 57 -4.80 -12.38 19.64
N THR A 58 -4.96 -11.05 19.39
CA THR A 58 -4.29 -10.03 20.20
C THR A 58 -5.27 -9.28 21.11
N CYS A 59 -6.53 -9.13 20.70
CA CYS A 59 -7.55 -8.44 21.50
C CYS A 59 -8.99 -8.73 21.01
N HIS A 60 -9.24 -9.88 20.40
CA HIS A 60 -10.58 -10.25 19.94
C HIS A 60 -11.50 -10.61 21.11
N GLU A 61 -12.79 -10.22 21.04
CA GLU A 61 -13.74 -10.42 22.15
C GLU A 61 -14.10 -11.89 22.39
N GLU A 62 -14.12 -12.74 21.35
CA GLU A 62 -14.39 -14.19 21.51
C GLU A 62 -13.18 -14.99 22.00
N SER A 63 -11.98 -14.40 22.02
CA SER A 63 -10.79 -15.16 22.36
C SER A 63 -10.65 -15.37 23.87
N ILE A 64 -10.40 -16.60 24.28
CA ILE A 64 -10.15 -16.94 25.68
C ILE A 64 -8.81 -16.36 26.16
N LYS A 65 -7.81 -16.35 25.27
CA LYS A 65 -6.50 -15.79 25.55
C LYS A 65 -6.01 -14.94 24.39
N ASN A 66 -5.59 -13.73 24.71
CA ASN A 66 -4.93 -12.80 23.79
C ASN A 66 -3.42 -12.82 24.04
N PHE A 67 -2.66 -12.70 22.97
CA PHE A 67 -1.20 -12.60 22.97
C PHE A 67 -0.79 -11.20 22.51
N SER A 68 0.28 -10.67 23.05
CA SER A 68 0.81 -9.41 22.56
C SER A 68 1.35 -9.56 21.13
N ILE A 69 1.28 -8.49 20.35
CA ILE A 69 1.86 -8.51 19.01
C ILE A 69 3.35 -8.82 19.03
N GLN A 70 4.05 -8.45 20.09
CA GLN A 70 5.47 -8.73 20.26
C GLN A 70 5.73 -10.24 20.40
N GLU A 71 4.96 -10.95 21.22
CA GLU A 71 5.08 -12.41 21.34
C GLU A 71 4.82 -13.10 20.01
N ILE A 72 3.81 -12.62 19.25
CA ILE A 72 3.49 -13.17 17.92
C ILE A 72 4.63 -12.91 16.93
N LEU A 73 5.22 -11.73 16.93
CA LEU A 73 6.35 -11.40 16.06
C LEU A 73 7.59 -12.23 16.38
N GLU A 74 7.82 -12.59 17.65
CA GLU A 74 8.90 -13.52 18.04
C GLU A 74 8.70 -14.89 17.38
N VAL A 75 7.47 -15.40 17.36
CA VAL A 75 7.14 -16.67 16.70
C VAL A 75 7.33 -16.57 15.19
N ILE A 76 6.82 -15.49 14.55
CA ILE A 76 6.92 -15.24 13.12
C ILE A 76 8.37 -15.14 12.68
N ASN A 77 9.24 -14.54 13.51
CA ASN A 77 10.66 -14.35 13.18
C ASN A 77 11.49 -15.66 13.20
N LEU A 78 10.95 -16.75 13.71
CA LEU A 78 11.57 -18.08 13.61
C LEU A 78 11.39 -18.73 12.23
N ALA A 79 10.48 -18.21 11.42
CA ALA A 79 10.22 -18.72 10.08
C ALA A 79 11.32 -18.32 9.10
N ASN A 80 11.63 -19.23 8.15
CA ASN A 80 12.64 -18.98 7.12
C ASN A 80 12.19 -17.88 6.16
N LYS A 81 11.03 -18.06 5.54
CA LYS A 81 10.42 -17.08 4.63
C LYS A 81 9.01 -16.75 5.09
N LYS A 82 8.64 -15.50 4.91
CA LYS A 82 7.32 -14.97 5.26
C LYS A 82 6.67 -14.44 3.99
N TYR A 83 5.60 -15.07 3.55
CA TYR A 83 4.83 -14.62 2.40
C TYR A 83 3.62 -13.81 2.88
N ILE A 84 3.50 -12.61 2.35
CA ILE A 84 2.36 -11.73 2.55
C ILE A 84 1.74 -11.40 1.20
N ARG A 85 0.43 -11.15 1.17
CA ARG A 85 -0.22 -10.69 -0.05
C ARG A 85 0.31 -9.33 -0.47
N ASP A 86 0.24 -8.37 0.45
CA ASP A 86 0.59 -6.97 0.21
C ASP A 86 1.14 -6.32 1.48
N ILE A 87 2.21 -5.55 1.33
CA ILE A 87 2.75 -4.75 2.44
C ILE A 87 1.75 -3.71 2.94
N LYS A 88 0.80 -3.29 2.09
CA LYS A 88 -0.26 -2.34 2.42
C LYS A 88 -1.34 -2.95 3.32
N ASP A 89 -1.40 -4.27 3.45
CA ASP A 89 -2.30 -4.97 4.38
C ASP A 89 -1.75 -5.00 5.82
N ILE A 90 -0.50 -4.63 6.01
CA ILE A 90 0.14 -4.64 7.32
C ILE A 90 0.06 -3.24 7.93
N PRO A 91 -0.52 -3.07 9.12
CA PRO A 91 -0.48 -1.79 9.82
C PRO A 91 0.95 -1.28 9.97
N SER A 92 1.13 0.03 9.79
CA SER A 92 2.46 0.65 9.71
C SER A 92 3.29 0.52 10.99
N LYS A 93 2.63 0.33 12.15
CA LYS A 93 3.26 0.03 13.44
C LYS A 93 4.02 -1.32 13.44
N ILE A 94 3.68 -2.23 12.52
CA ILE A 94 4.28 -3.56 12.45
C ILE A 94 5.51 -3.51 11.56
N TYR A 95 6.66 -3.78 12.17
CA TYR A 95 7.90 -3.96 11.44
C TYR A 95 8.15 -5.45 11.18
N LEU A 96 8.00 -5.87 9.94
CA LEU A 96 8.26 -7.24 9.51
C LEU A 96 9.60 -7.30 8.77
N ARG A 97 10.46 -8.25 9.19
CA ARG A 97 11.76 -8.51 8.54
C ARG A 97 11.63 -9.68 7.57
N ASP A 98 12.45 -9.69 6.56
CA ASP A 98 12.67 -10.84 5.66
C ASP A 98 11.35 -11.44 5.13
N PHE A 99 10.56 -10.63 4.44
CA PHE A 99 9.30 -11.05 3.87
C PHE A 99 9.26 -10.88 2.36
N HIS A 100 8.44 -11.70 1.70
CA HIS A 100 8.09 -11.58 0.30
C HIS A 100 6.68 -10.99 0.16
N CYS A 101 6.58 -9.85 -0.52
CA CYS A 101 5.32 -9.21 -0.88
C CYS A 101 4.88 -9.71 -2.26
N CYS A 102 3.87 -10.58 -2.31
CA CYS A 102 3.45 -11.18 -3.57
C CYS A 102 2.95 -10.15 -4.58
N ASN A 103 2.13 -9.19 -4.13
CA ASN A 103 1.62 -8.14 -5.01
C ASN A 103 2.73 -7.27 -5.59
N SER A 104 3.76 -6.91 -4.80
CA SER A 104 4.85 -6.07 -5.30
C SER A 104 5.60 -6.74 -6.45
N SER A 105 5.92 -8.03 -6.29
CA SER A 105 6.64 -8.79 -7.30
C SER A 105 5.80 -8.98 -8.57
N LEU A 106 4.55 -9.41 -8.43
CA LEU A 106 3.66 -9.64 -9.57
C LEU A 106 3.33 -8.35 -10.32
N TYR A 107 3.08 -7.26 -9.59
CA TYR A 107 2.73 -6.00 -10.22
C TYR A 107 3.91 -5.42 -11.03
N TYR A 108 5.10 -5.45 -10.49
CA TYR A 108 6.28 -4.94 -11.17
C TYR A 108 6.55 -5.66 -12.50
N CYS A 109 6.43 -6.99 -12.51
CA CYS A 109 6.78 -7.78 -13.68
C CYS A 109 5.61 -7.95 -14.67
N PHE A 110 4.38 -8.00 -14.18
CA PHE A 110 3.22 -8.41 -14.98
C PHE A 110 2.02 -7.46 -14.89
N GLY A 111 2.08 -6.39 -14.10
CA GLY A 111 0.95 -5.49 -13.86
C GLY A 111 -0.23 -6.15 -13.13
N LYS A 112 0.00 -7.28 -12.45
CA LYS A 112 -1.02 -8.10 -11.78
C LYS A 112 -0.94 -7.99 -10.27
N THR A 113 -2.07 -8.18 -9.59
CA THR A 113 -2.14 -8.32 -8.13
C THR A 113 -3.00 -9.52 -7.76
N ILE A 114 -2.81 -10.04 -6.55
CA ILE A 114 -3.72 -11.04 -5.99
C ILE A 114 -5.02 -10.34 -5.62
N GLU A 115 -6.06 -10.55 -6.41
CA GLU A 115 -7.38 -10.01 -6.17
C GLU A 115 -8.02 -10.68 -4.96
N VAL A 116 -8.56 -9.86 -4.07
CA VAL A 116 -9.36 -10.31 -2.93
C VAL A 116 -10.81 -9.98 -3.22
N GLU A 117 -11.56 -10.98 -3.62
CA GLU A 117 -13.01 -10.87 -3.68
C GLU A 117 -13.55 -10.85 -2.25
N ASN A 118 -14.17 -9.73 -1.87
CA ASN A 118 -15.01 -9.73 -0.69
C ASN A 118 -16.20 -10.66 -0.95
N THR A 119 -16.25 -11.81 -0.30
CA THR A 119 -17.43 -12.66 -0.40
C THR A 119 -18.66 -11.83 0.02
N SER A 120 -19.77 -12.00 -0.71
CA SER A 120 -21.01 -11.26 -0.42
C SER A 120 -21.47 -11.45 1.03
N ALA A 121 -21.22 -12.62 1.60
CA ALA A 121 -21.52 -12.95 3.01
C ALA A 121 -20.67 -12.12 3.98
N HIS A 122 -19.34 -12.00 3.75
CA HIS A 122 -18.46 -11.20 4.60
C HIS A 122 -18.78 -9.70 4.51
N ARG A 123 -19.06 -9.20 3.30
CA ARG A 123 -19.49 -7.81 3.09
C ARG A 123 -20.81 -7.51 3.81
N LYS A 124 -21.79 -8.44 3.74
CA LYS A 124 -23.07 -8.29 4.42
C LYS A 124 -22.91 -8.29 5.94
N LEU A 125 -22.13 -9.23 6.48
CA LEU A 125 -21.86 -9.29 7.91
C LEU A 125 -21.16 -7.99 8.38
N TYR A 126 -20.16 -7.54 7.64
CA TYR A 126 -19.45 -6.30 7.94
C TYR A 126 -20.38 -5.08 7.94
N SER A 127 -21.30 -4.98 6.98
CA SER A 127 -22.26 -3.87 6.88
C SER A 127 -23.20 -3.76 8.09
N MET A 128 -23.48 -4.87 8.79
CA MET A 128 -24.29 -4.86 10.02
C MET A 128 -23.61 -4.11 11.19
N TYR A 129 -22.29 -3.93 11.14
CA TYR A 129 -21.51 -3.25 12.18
C TYR A 129 -20.93 -1.93 11.68
N TRP A 130 -21.42 -1.42 10.55
CA TRP A 130 -20.84 -0.26 9.86
C TRP A 130 -20.68 1.00 10.73
N ASP A 131 -21.65 1.23 11.60
CA ASP A 131 -21.66 2.41 12.47
C ASP A 131 -20.84 2.25 13.77
N ARG A 132 -20.20 1.09 13.95
CA ARG A 132 -19.40 0.79 15.14
C ARG A 132 -17.91 0.96 14.83
N THR A 133 -17.17 1.42 15.84
CA THR A 133 -15.72 1.39 15.86
C THR A 133 -15.23 -0.01 16.24
N ASN A 134 -13.99 -0.36 15.85
CA ASN A 134 -13.39 -1.67 16.15
C ASN A 134 -14.25 -2.87 15.69
N VAL A 135 -14.93 -2.71 14.55
CA VAL A 135 -15.93 -3.67 14.06
C VAL A 135 -15.38 -5.10 13.92
N ASN A 136 -14.12 -5.24 13.49
CA ASN A 136 -13.53 -6.56 13.32
C ASN A 136 -13.33 -7.31 14.66
N LYS A 137 -13.24 -6.59 15.76
CA LYS A 137 -13.08 -7.18 17.11
C LYS A 137 -14.30 -7.98 17.57
N ILE A 138 -15.48 -7.66 17.04
CA ILE A 138 -16.77 -8.30 17.38
C ILE A 138 -17.31 -9.20 16.27
N ILE A 139 -16.72 -9.20 15.08
CA ILE A 139 -17.06 -10.16 14.03
C ILE A 139 -16.52 -11.53 14.44
N PRO A 140 -17.33 -12.60 14.38
CA PRO A 140 -16.91 -13.93 14.83
C PRO A 140 -15.57 -14.38 14.23
N ILE A 141 -14.69 -14.93 15.05
CA ILE A 141 -13.33 -15.39 14.67
C ILE A 141 -13.37 -16.30 13.45
N TYR A 142 -14.36 -17.21 13.38
CA TYR A 142 -14.45 -18.14 12.25
C TYR A 142 -14.63 -17.41 10.90
N LYS A 143 -15.26 -16.23 10.88
CA LYS A 143 -15.40 -15.42 9.66
C LYS A 143 -14.10 -14.80 9.22
N HIS A 144 -13.30 -14.33 10.16
CA HIS A 144 -11.93 -13.87 9.86
C HIS A 144 -11.10 -15.00 9.26
N ILE A 145 -11.23 -16.17 9.81
CA ILE A 145 -10.51 -17.37 9.37
C ILE A 145 -10.92 -17.78 7.95
N GLU A 146 -12.23 -17.85 7.66
CA GLU A 146 -12.72 -18.13 6.30
C GLU A 146 -12.13 -17.16 5.29
N SER A 147 -12.16 -15.86 5.61
CA SER A 147 -11.59 -14.80 4.74
C SER A 147 -10.09 -14.98 4.55
N CYS A 148 -9.36 -15.23 5.64
CA CYS A 148 -7.91 -15.45 5.59
C CYS A 148 -7.54 -16.71 4.79
N GLN A 149 -8.30 -17.80 4.90
CA GLN A 149 -8.07 -19.02 4.13
C GLN A 149 -8.22 -18.80 2.62
N ILE A 150 -9.22 -18.03 2.20
CA ILE A 150 -9.38 -17.67 0.78
C ILE A 150 -8.14 -16.93 0.28
N ILE A 151 -7.67 -15.94 1.03
CA ILE A 151 -6.48 -15.16 0.67
C ILE A 151 -5.22 -16.05 0.68
N ALA A 152 -5.06 -16.85 1.73
CA ALA A 152 -3.91 -17.75 1.87
C ALA A 152 -3.83 -18.77 0.73
N ASN A 153 -4.96 -19.35 0.31
CA ASN A 153 -5.00 -20.26 -0.84
C ASN A 153 -4.57 -19.55 -2.14
N LYS A 154 -4.96 -18.31 -2.36
CA LYS A 154 -4.50 -17.51 -3.50
C LYS A 154 -3.00 -17.24 -3.42
N ILE A 155 -2.46 -16.95 -2.23
CA ILE A 155 -1.02 -16.80 -2.02
C ILE A 155 -0.30 -18.11 -2.33
N VAL A 156 -0.78 -19.27 -1.83
CA VAL A 156 -0.19 -20.59 -2.13
C VAL A 156 -0.16 -20.83 -3.63
N HIS A 157 -1.26 -20.60 -4.32
CA HIS A 157 -1.31 -20.76 -5.78
C HIS A 157 -0.30 -19.83 -6.47
N THR A 158 -0.18 -18.59 -6.00
CA THR A 158 0.75 -17.60 -6.56
C THR A 158 2.19 -18.02 -6.38
N ILE A 159 2.62 -18.35 -5.16
CA ILE A 159 4.04 -18.68 -4.87
C ILE A 159 4.51 -19.98 -5.56
N ASN A 160 3.57 -20.83 -5.95
CA ASN A 160 3.84 -22.06 -6.72
C ASN A 160 3.77 -21.84 -8.24
N SER A 161 3.52 -20.63 -8.71
CA SER A 161 3.43 -20.33 -10.14
C SER A 161 4.80 -19.99 -10.72
N ALA A 162 5.00 -20.31 -12.01
CA ALA A 162 6.20 -19.93 -12.76
C ALA A 162 6.35 -18.40 -12.88
N GLU A 163 5.23 -17.65 -12.95
CA GLU A 163 5.22 -16.18 -12.96
C GLU A 163 5.89 -15.65 -11.69
N PHE A 164 5.48 -16.13 -10.52
CA PHE A 164 6.06 -15.67 -9.25
C PHE A 164 7.54 -16.07 -9.12
N ASP A 165 7.89 -17.27 -9.53
CA ASP A 165 9.28 -17.76 -9.48
C ASP A 165 10.22 -16.86 -10.29
N SER A 166 9.76 -16.34 -11.42
CA SER A 166 10.53 -15.42 -12.26
C SER A 166 10.70 -14.01 -11.68
N CYS A 167 9.82 -13.56 -10.78
CA CYS A 167 9.79 -12.19 -10.27
C CYS A 167 10.02 -12.05 -8.74
N LYS A 168 10.06 -13.13 -7.99
CA LYS A 168 10.12 -13.13 -6.51
C LYS A 168 11.31 -12.37 -5.91
N ASN A 169 12.39 -12.22 -6.66
CA ASN A 169 13.61 -11.53 -6.20
C ASN A 169 13.62 -10.04 -6.56
N ASN A 170 12.53 -9.51 -7.16
CA ASN A 170 12.46 -8.09 -7.50
C ASN A 170 12.05 -7.26 -6.28
N GLU A 171 13.00 -6.50 -5.75
CA GLU A 171 12.81 -5.65 -4.56
C GLU A 171 12.38 -4.21 -4.90
N THR A 172 12.48 -3.78 -6.17
CA THR A 172 12.24 -2.37 -6.57
C THR A 172 10.85 -1.87 -6.14
N MET A 173 9.81 -2.65 -6.44
CA MET A 173 8.44 -2.28 -6.07
C MET A 173 8.21 -2.34 -4.56
N LYS A 174 8.87 -3.25 -3.85
CA LYS A 174 8.81 -3.36 -2.40
C LYS A 174 9.37 -2.11 -1.73
N ASP A 175 10.53 -1.62 -2.18
CA ASP A 175 11.14 -0.39 -1.66
C ASP A 175 10.25 0.84 -1.93
N TYR A 176 9.65 0.90 -3.11
CA TYR A 176 8.66 1.92 -3.44
C TYR A 176 7.46 1.90 -2.49
N LEU A 177 6.87 0.72 -2.22
CA LEU A 177 5.75 0.57 -1.28
C LEU A 177 6.12 0.95 0.15
N LEU A 178 7.32 0.59 0.59
CA LEU A 178 7.84 0.99 1.91
C LEU A 178 8.01 2.51 2.00
N SER A 179 8.43 3.15 0.92
CA SER A 179 8.55 4.61 0.84
C SER A 179 7.18 5.29 0.90
N LEU A 180 6.19 4.77 0.17
CA LEU A 180 4.81 5.25 0.25
C LEU A 180 4.25 5.12 1.68
N ARG A 181 4.50 4.01 2.37
CA ARG A 181 4.08 3.84 3.77
C ARG A 181 4.68 4.91 4.69
N LYS A 182 5.96 5.28 4.50
CA LYS A 182 6.58 6.37 5.26
C LYS A 182 5.89 7.71 5.01
N ILE A 183 5.52 8.00 3.77
CA ILE A 183 4.78 9.22 3.40
C ILE A 183 3.39 9.21 4.05
N GLU A 184 2.68 8.10 3.98
CA GLU A 184 1.36 7.91 4.60
C GLU A 184 1.40 8.10 6.12
N SER A 185 2.41 7.51 6.77
CA SER A 185 2.65 7.63 8.21
C SER A 185 2.93 9.07 8.61
N ALA A 186 3.73 9.78 7.82
CA ALA A 186 4.10 11.15 8.10
C ALA A 186 2.90 12.12 8.09
N GLY A 187 2.01 12.01 7.09
CA GLY A 187 0.88 12.92 6.90
C GLY A 187 1.27 14.38 6.66
N LEU A 188 0.28 15.24 6.54
CA LEU A 188 0.40 16.69 6.36
C LEU A 188 -0.35 17.43 7.45
N TYR A 189 0.27 18.43 8.05
CA TYR A 189 -0.38 19.31 9.02
C TYR A 189 -1.14 20.43 8.31
N THR A 190 -2.28 20.77 8.88
CA THR A 190 -3.10 21.88 8.40
C THR A 190 -3.00 23.08 9.34
N ILE A 191 -3.41 24.26 8.87
CA ILE A 191 -3.47 25.50 9.67
C ILE A 191 -4.37 25.39 10.91
N ASP A 192 -5.31 24.41 10.91
CA ASP A 192 -6.19 24.12 12.03
C ASP A 192 -5.57 23.12 13.02
N ASP A 193 -4.26 22.90 12.93
CA ASP A 193 -3.48 21.95 13.74
C ASP A 193 -3.95 20.49 13.65
N ASN A 194 -4.57 20.13 12.53
CA ASN A 194 -4.97 18.77 12.25
C ASN A 194 -3.93 18.03 11.41
N LEU A 195 -3.73 16.76 11.69
CA LEU A 195 -2.89 15.89 10.90
C LEU A 195 -3.74 15.11 9.89
N GLU A 196 -3.65 15.49 8.62
CA GLU A 196 -4.27 14.75 7.52
C GLU A 196 -3.32 13.69 6.98
N ARG A 197 -3.81 12.45 6.83
CA ARG A 197 -3.06 11.34 6.26
C ARG A 197 -3.65 10.89 4.93
N CYS A 198 -2.78 10.43 4.05
CA CYS A 198 -3.15 9.78 2.79
C CYS A 198 -3.03 8.26 2.91
N LYS A 199 -3.75 7.55 2.05
CA LYS A 199 -3.62 6.10 1.84
C LYS A 199 -3.55 5.86 0.34
N TYR A 200 -2.36 5.63 -0.18
CA TYR A 200 -2.13 5.50 -1.60
C TYR A 200 -2.48 4.12 -2.14
N ASN A 201 -3.14 4.08 -3.29
CA ASN A 201 -3.17 2.92 -4.17
C ASN A 201 -1.98 2.99 -5.13
N PRO A 202 -0.97 2.11 -5.02
CA PRO A 202 0.19 2.11 -5.90
C PRO A 202 -0.06 1.33 -7.20
N TYR A 203 -1.11 0.50 -7.25
CA TYR A 203 -1.40 -0.42 -8.34
C TYR A 203 -2.30 0.25 -9.38
N THR A 204 -1.77 1.25 -10.07
CA THR A 204 -2.47 1.99 -11.11
C THR A 204 -1.85 1.71 -12.46
N LEU A 205 -2.62 1.80 -13.53
CA LEU A 205 -2.14 1.50 -14.90
C LEU A 205 -0.84 2.22 -15.27
N THR A 206 -0.65 3.43 -14.77
CA THR A 206 0.53 4.27 -15.07
C THR A 206 1.62 4.21 -13.99
N GLY A 207 1.42 3.44 -12.91
CA GLY A 207 2.32 3.41 -11.76
C GLY A 207 2.26 4.68 -10.86
N ARG A 208 1.47 5.70 -11.23
CA ARG A 208 1.30 6.89 -10.38
C ARG A 208 0.40 6.54 -9.20
N PRO A 209 0.85 6.74 -7.94
CA PRO A 209 0.01 6.45 -6.77
C PRO A 209 -1.20 7.36 -6.74
N SER A 210 -2.37 6.81 -6.49
CA SER A 210 -3.61 7.56 -6.30
C SER A 210 -4.06 7.53 -4.85
N ASN A 211 -4.56 8.65 -4.33
CA ASN A 211 -5.16 8.70 -2.99
C ASN A 211 -6.64 9.03 -3.10
N THR A 212 -7.46 8.21 -2.43
CA THR A 212 -8.91 8.44 -2.27
C THR A 212 -9.33 8.43 -0.80
N PHE A 213 -8.40 8.24 0.11
CA PHE A 213 -8.66 8.24 1.53
C PHE A 213 -9.14 9.63 1.97
N ASN A 214 -10.21 9.67 2.76
CA ASN A 214 -10.90 10.91 3.15
C ASN A 214 -11.33 11.81 1.97
N LYS A 215 -11.49 11.24 0.77
CA LYS A 215 -11.86 11.95 -0.48
C LYS A 215 -10.85 13.02 -0.90
N ILE A 216 -9.62 12.97 -0.41
CA ILE A 216 -8.57 13.93 -0.75
C ILE A 216 -7.69 13.34 -1.84
N ASN A 217 -7.54 14.05 -2.95
CA ASN A 217 -6.57 13.73 -3.98
C ASN A 217 -5.42 14.75 -3.96
N TYR A 218 -4.38 14.45 -3.20
CA TYR A 218 -3.21 15.34 -3.06
C TYR A 218 -2.51 15.65 -4.38
N ALA A 219 -2.51 14.70 -5.32
CA ALA A 219 -1.90 14.91 -6.65
C ALA A 219 -2.68 15.90 -7.54
N ALA A 220 -3.97 16.12 -7.22
CA ALA A 220 -4.85 17.02 -7.98
C ALA A 220 -5.21 18.30 -7.22
N LEU A 221 -4.53 18.63 -6.12
CA LEU A 221 -4.73 19.88 -5.42
C LEU A 221 -4.37 21.07 -6.34
N ASN A 222 -5.31 21.98 -6.51
CA ASN A 222 -5.11 23.15 -7.36
C ASN A 222 -4.04 24.09 -6.75
N LYS A 223 -3.20 24.65 -7.63
CA LYS A 223 -2.16 25.61 -7.22
C LYS A 223 -2.71 27.04 -7.09
N SER A 224 -3.77 27.37 -7.82
CA SER A 224 -4.26 28.76 -7.99
C SER A 224 -5.46 29.13 -7.11
N ASP A 225 -6.18 28.15 -6.52
CA ASP A 225 -7.39 28.40 -5.72
C ASP A 225 -7.13 28.54 -4.22
N GLY A 226 -5.88 28.48 -3.80
CA GLY A 226 -5.51 28.56 -2.38
C GLY A 226 -5.68 27.26 -1.58
N THR A 227 -6.16 26.16 -2.18
CA THR A 227 -6.37 24.88 -1.49
C THR A 227 -5.08 24.36 -0.84
N ARG A 228 -3.91 24.62 -1.44
CA ARG A 228 -2.62 24.21 -0.88
C ARG A 228 -2.21 25.03 0.34
N ASN A 229 -2.70 26.24 0.50
CA ASN A 229 -2.33 27.15 1.60
C ASN A 229 -2.80 26.65 2.97
N LYS A 230 -3.72 25.69 3.01
CA LYS A 230 -4.13 25.06 4.26
C LYS A 230 -3.06 24.15 4.88
N TYR A 231 -2.08 23.71 4.11
CA TYR A 231 -1.02 22.84 4.60
C TYR A 231 0.17 23.65 5.10
N ILE A 232 0.66 23.28 6.28
CA ILE A 232 1.77 23.97 6.95
C ILE A 232 2.85 22.99 7.35
N SER A 233 4.04 23.50 7.63
CA SER A 233 5.12 22.69 8.20
C SER A 233 4.78 22.27 9.63
N ARG A 234 5.11 21.02 9.98
CA ARG A 234 5.03 20.53 11.37
C ARG A 234 6.12 21.12 12.30
N PHE A 235 7.10 21.75 11.71
CA PHE A 235 8.21 22.35 12.47
C PHE A 235 7.95 23.84 12.66
N GLN A 236 8.18 24.33 13.88
CA GLN A 236 8.11 25.76 14.16
C GLN A 236 9.08 26.53 13.25
N ASN A 237 8.59 27.58 12.58
CA ASN A 237 9.35 28.35 11.59
C ASN A 237 9.84 27.53 10.39
N GLY A 238 9.28 26.34 10.17
CA GLY A 238 9.58 25.50 9.02
C GLY A 238 8.79 25.91 7.77
N ALA A 239 9.20 25.37 6.63
CA ALA A 239 8.52 25.53 5.36
C ALA A 239 8.19 24.17 4.75
N ILE A 240 7.18 24.16 3.85
CA ILE A 240 6.94 23.04 2.95
C ILE A 240 7.67 23.35 1.65
N LEU A 241 8.52 22.42 1.22
CA LEU A 241 9.21 22.51 -0.06
C LEU A 241 8.47 21.64 -1.08
N GLU A 242 8.03 22.23 -2.17
CA GLU A 242 7.48 21.51 -3.32
C GLU A 242 8.58 21.31 -4.36
N LEU A 243 8.85 20.04 -4.71
CA LEU A 243 9.79 19.67 -5.75
C LEU A 243 9.03 18.93 -6.85
N ASP A 244 9.23 19.33 -8.10
CA ASP A 244 8.60 18.69 -9.26
C ASP A 244 9.61 18.60 -10.41
N TYR A 245 9.51 17.54 -11.20
CA TYR A 245 10.33 17.40 -12.41
C TYR A 245 9.73 18.19 -13.56
N ASP A 246 10.53 19.01 -14.22
CA ASP A 246 10.10 19.70 -15.44
C ASP A 246 9.97 18.71 -16.59
N ALA A 247 8.75 18.60 -17.15
CA ALA A 247 8.43 17.81 -18.34
C ALA A 247 8.98 16.36 -18.31
N TYR A 248 8.90 15.68 -17.16
CA TYR A 248 9.53 14.38 -16.89
C TYR A 248 9.35 13.35 -18.02
N HIS A 249 8.11 13.14 -18.48
CA HIS A 249 7.83 12.14 -19.52
C HIS A 249 8.47 12.51 -20.87
N LEU A 250 8.48 13.79 -21.24
CA LEU A 250 9.14 14.25 -22.47
C LEU A 250 10.65 14.01 -22.42
N ARG A 251 11.26 14.21 -21.24
CA ARG A 251 12.71 13.95 -21.05
C ARG A 251 13.03 12.46 -21.14
N ILE A 252 12.20 11.59 -20.55
CA ILE A 252 12.39 10.15 -20.67
C ILE A 252 12.25 9.68 -22.12
N ILE A 253 11.24 10.16 -22.84
CA ILE A 253 11.03 9.79 -24.25
C ILE A 253 12.21 10.29 -25.10
N ALA A 254 12.65 11.51 -24.88
CA ALA A 254 13.80 12.06 -25.59
C ALA A 254 15.06 11.18 -25.37
N GLU A 255 15.32 10.78 -24.13
CA GLU A 255 16.41 9.85 -23.80
C GLU A 255 16.29 8.53 -24.54
N ILE A 256 15.09 7.92 -24.54
CA ILE A 256 14.84 6.63 -25.20
C ILE A 256 15.09 6.70 -26.71
N ILE A 257 14.71 7.83 -27.35
CA ILE A 257 14.86 8.00 -28.82
C ILE A 257 16.17 8.68 -29.23
N GLY A 258 17.04 8.99 -28.25
CA GLY A 258 18.31 9.68 -28.51
C GLY A 258 18.14 11.13 -28.95
N TYR A 259 17.06 11.82 -28.54
CA TYR A 259 16.82 13.21 -28.86
C TYR A 259 17.33 14.15 -27.75
N GLU A 260 18.22 15.05 -28.10
CA GLU A 260 18.75 16.04 -27.15
C GLU A 260 17.77 17.21 -26.94
N LEU A 261 17.23 17.27 -25.74
CA LEU A 261 16.39 18.37 -25.29
C LEU A 261 17.27 19.50 -24.70
N PRO A 262 16.93 20.77 -24.93
CA PRO A 262 17.68 21.90 -24.38
C PRO A 262 17.52 21.96 -22.86
N SER A 263 18.43 22.67 -22.20
CA SER A 263 18.29 23.07 -20.79
C SER A 263 17.13 24.06 -20.64
N GLY A 264 16.43 24.02 -19.48
CA GLY A 264 15.32 24.92 -19.18
C GLY A 264 13.95 24.31 -19.46
N SER A 265 12.93 25.15 -19.64
CA SER A 265 11.55 24.70 -19.81
C SER A 265 11.31 24.06 -21.17
N ILE A 266 11.01 22.75 -21.16
CA ILE A 266 10.73 22.02 -22.40
C ILE A 266 9.44 22.45 -23.05
N HIS A 267 8.43 22.81 -22.28
CA HIS A 267 7.17 23.33 -22.83
C HIS A 267 7.34 24.69 -23.52
N GLN A 268 8.24 25.51 -23.00
CA GLN A 268 8.59 26.76 -23.68
C GLN A 268 9.35 26.49 -24.99
N TYR A 269 10.29 25.57 -24.99
CA TYR A 269 11.03 25.19 -26.19
C TYR A 269 10.10 24.62 -27.27
N LEU A 270 9.25 23.67 -26.95
CA LEU A 270 8.30 23.09 -27.90
C LEU A 270 7.26 24.12 -28.36
N GLY A 271 6.78 24.97 -27.45
CA GLY A 271 5.83 26.03 -27.79
C GLY A 271 6.37 27.03 -28.78
N LYS A 272 7.64 27.39 -28.67
CA LYS A 272 8.30 28.24 -29.68
C LYS A 272 8.24 27.63 -31.08
N GLN A 273 8.40 26.32 -31.17
CA GLN A 273 8.29 25.59 -32.43
C GLN A 273 6.84 25.46 -32.90
N TYR A 274 5.89 25.13 -32.01
CA TYR A 274 4.47 25.01 -32.37
C TYR A 274 3.87 26.31 -32.90
N PHE A 275 4.24 27.45 -32.31
CA PHE A 275 3.69 28.76 -32.67
C PHE A 275 4.63 29.58 -33.54
N SER A 276 5.82 29.06 -33.87
CA SER A 276 6.84 29.79 -34.66
C SER A 276 7.16 31.18 -34.09
N LYS A 277 7.33 31.25 -32.76
CA LYS A 277 7.58 32.48 -32.00
C LYS A 277 8.74 32.30 -31.02
N ASP A 278 9.51 33.38 -30.81
CA ASP A 278 10.60 33.38 -29.84
C ASP A 278 10.14 33.62 -28.40
N VAL A 279 9.04 34.32 -28.22
CA VAL A 279 8.46 34.65 -26.93
C VAL A 279 6.99 34.18 -26.90
N LEU A 280 6.63 33.39 -25.89
CA LEU A 280 5.28 32.93 -25.72
C LEU A 280 4.55 33.73 -24.64
N THR A 281 3.28 33.97 -24.84
CA THR A 281 2.38 34.45 -23.81
C THR A 281 2.06 33.26 -22.85
N ASP A 282 1.57 33.55 -21.64
CA ASP A 282 1.16 32.51 -20.69
C ASP A 282 0.07 31.58 -21.27
N LYS A 283 -0.80 32.15 -22.13
CA LYS A 283 -1.83 31.36 -22.82
C LYS A 283 -1.19 30.37 -23.82
N GLU A 284 -0.28 30.82 -24.64
CA GLU A 284 0.44 29.98 -25.62
C GLU A 284 1.32 28.93 -24.92
N TYR A 285 1.95 29.29 -23.80
CA TYR A 285 2.68 28.32 -22.98
C TYR A 285 1.79 27.19 -22.47
N ASN A 286 0.60 27.51 -21.91
CA ASN A 286 -0.35 26.53 -21.43
C ASN A 286 -0.92 25.68 -22.57
N GLU A 287 -1.16 26.27 -23.74
CA GLU A 287 -1.59 25.57 -24.95
C GLU A 287 -0.52 24.60 -25.45
N ALA A 288 0.75 25.02 -25.50
CA ALA A 288 1.89 24.18 -25.87
C ALA A 288 1.99 22.94 -24.92
N LYS A 289 1.76 23.17 -23.65
CA LYS A 289 1.72 22.10 -22.66
C LYS A 289 0.59 21.10 -22.94
N GLN A 290 -0.60 21.58 -23.29
CA GLN A 290 -1.73 20.72 -23.65
C GLN A 290 -1.46 19.91 -24.94
N ILE A 291 -0.92 20.57 -25.99
CA ILE A 291 -0.54 19.92 -27.26
C ILE A 291 0.48 18.80 -26.97
N SER A 292 1.51 19.08 -26.18
CA SER A 292 2.53 18.09 -25.81
C SER A 292 1.92 16.88 -25.09
N PHE A 293 0.98 17.09 -24.20
CA PHE A 293 0.31 16.00 -23.49
C PHE A 293 -0.65 15.22 -24.39
N GLN A 294 -1.37 15.88 -25.30
CA GLN A 294 -2.22 15.19 -26.27
C GLN A 294 -1.40 14.23 -27.15
N ILE A 295 -0.26 14.71 -27.67
CA ILE A 295 0.64 13.86 -28.47
C ILE A 295 1.13 12.66 -27.67
N LEU A 296 1.48 12.84 -26.39
CA LEU A 296 2.02 11.78 -25.54
C LEU A 296 1.00 10.74 -25.13
N TYR A 297 -0.22 11.13 -24.88
CA TYR A 297 -1.25 10.26 -24.28
C TYR A 297 -2.38 9.88 -25.23
N GLY A 298 -2.27 10.22 -26.51
CA GLY A 298 -3.21 9.80 -27.55
C GLY A 298 -4.56 10.50 -27.47
N GLY A 299 -4.57 11.79 -27.19
CA GLY A 299 -5.76 12.64 -27.21
C GLY A 299 -6.20 13.04 -28.60
#